data_6c54f31c4e3ee92a87db09bab8e7f7ec
#
_entry.id   6c54f31c4e3ee92a87db09bab8e7f7ec
#
_cell.length_a   1.000
_cell.length_b   1.000
_cell.length_c   1.000
_cell.angle_alpha   90.00
_cell.angle_beta   90.00
_cell.angle_gamma   90.00
#
_symmetry.space_group_name_H-M   'P 1'
#
loop_
_entity.id
_entity.type
_entity.pdbx_description
1 polymer ?
#
loop_
_entity_poly.entity_id
_entity_poly.type
_entity_poly.pdbx_seq_one_letter_code
_entity_poly.pdbx_strand_id
1 'polypeptide(L)'
;MKKIDATVAIIGAGPAGLVAACAAKDAGAEKVLIIERDRCSGGILQQCIHAGFGLSYYGEELTGPEYAERFFNKATAKKVNFLFNVTVIEIRDKKLVCSGEEGIIYVEFGALILAMGCREKTRGNLVIPGTRPAGIFTAGTAQRLVNINGLHIGNEIVILGSGDIGMIMARRMSLEGAKVKCAIEIQPKLSGLMRNKVQCLDDFDIPLMLSNTVISINGKDRVESVSIAPVDKNYEPDMNKQQIIECDTVLISAGLIPENELTKAFGIVLSPLTGGPVVNEFYQTEVPYIFACGNVLHVTGLVDDVTRESEKAGGFAALYARKELV
;
A
#
# COMPACT_ATOMS: atom_id res chain seq x y z
N MET A 1 23.69 -3.75 22.37
CA MET A 1 23.30 -4.20 21.01
C MET A 1 22.56 -5.52 21.14
N LYS A 2 21.33 -5.57 20.68
CA LYS A 2 20.49 -6.78 20.74
C LYS A 2 20.73 -7.61 19.47
N LYS A 3 20.94 -8.92 19.61
CA LYS A 3 21.05 -9.86 18.49
C LYS A 3 19.89 -10.85 18.56
N ILE A 4 19.28 -11.16 17.43
CA ILE A 4 18.15 -12.08 17.29
C ILE A 4 18.44 -13.02 16.12
N ASP A 5 18.10 -14.30 16.27
CA ASP A 5 18.23 -15.30 15.22
C ASP A 5 16.85 -15.74 14.75
N ALA A 6 16.65 -15.83 13.43
CA ALA A 6 15.44 -16.31 12.80
C ALA A 6 15.74 -17.36 11.73
N THR A 7 14.93 -18.41 11.64
CA THR A 7 14.95 -19.31 10.49
C THR A 7 14.44 -18.57 9.25
N VAL A 8 13.32 -17.86 9.41
CA VAL A 8 12.75 -16.97 8.39
C VAL A 8 12.48 -15.62 9.03
N ALA A 9 13.08 -14.56 8.47
CA ALA A 9 12.77 -13.18 8.81
C ALA A 9 11.85 -12.57 7.73
N ILE A 10 10.93 -11.71 8.13
CA ILE A 10 9.96 -11.07 7.24
C ILE A 10 9.93 -9.57 7.53
N ILE A 11 10.05 -8.75 6.51
CA ILE A 11 9.96 -7.29 6.64
C ILE A 11 8.55 -6.85 6.26
N GLY A 12 7.79 -6.38 7.25
CA GLY A 12 6.41 -5.90 7.12
C GLY A 12 5.39 -6.89 7.71
N ALA A 13 4.53 -6.39 8.60
CA ALA A 13 3.42 -7.12 9.21
C ALA A 13 2.06 -6.80 8.53
N GLY A 14 2.08 -6.41 7.25
CA GLY A 14 0.88 -6.28 6.44
C GLY A 14 0.29 -7.66 6.10
N PRO A 15 -0.81 -7.72 5.30
CA PRO A 15 -1.44 -8.99 4.93
C PRO A 15 -0.44 -9.98 4.34
N ALA A 16 0.43 -9.55 3.43
CA ALA A 16 1.43 -10.41 2.82
C ALA A 16 2.38 -11.04 3.85
N GLY A 17 2.95 -10.23 4.75
CA GLY A 17 3.90 -10.72 5.74
C GLY A 17 3.28 -11.63 6.79
N LEU A 18 2.05 -11.34 7.24
CA LEU A 18 1.31 -12.19 8.19
C LEU A 18 1.02 -13.58 7.59
N VAL A 19 0.56 -13.59 6.34
CA VAL A 19 0.26 -14.84 5.62
C VAL A 19 1.53 -15.64 5.37
N ALA A 20 2.58 -15.00 4.86
CA ALA A 20 3.86 -15.66 4.61
C ALA A 20 4.46 -16.25 5.89
N ALA A 21 4.31 -15.57 7.03
CA ALA A 21 4.75 -16.10 8.33
C ALA A 21 3.98 -17.35 8.75
N CYS A 22 2.65 -17.36 8.56
CA CYS A 22 1.83 -18.53 8.82
C CYS A 22 2.27 -19.71 7.95
N ALA A 23 2.45 -19.48 6.66
CA ALA A 23 2.87 -20.52 5.72
C ALA A 23 4.29 -21.02 6.00
N ALA A 24 5.20 -20.14 6.38
CA ALA A 24 6.55 -20.55 6.80
C ALA A 24 6.52 -21.46 8.05
N LYS A 25 5.65 -21.16 9.02
CA LYS A 25 5.43 -22.03 10.19
C LYS A 25 4.85 -23.38 9.79
N ASP A 26 3.88 -23.40 8.87
CA ASP A 26 3.25 -24.62 8.35
C ASP A 26 4.25 -25.50 7.59
N ALA A 27 5.20 -24.90 6.89
CA ALA A 27 6.32 -25.57 6.22
C ALA A 27 7.49 -25.93 7.17
N GLY A 28 7.32 -25.79 8.48
CA GLY A 28 8.24 -26.28 9.50
C GLY A 28 9.38 -25.31 9.87
N ALA A 29 9.31 -24.04 9.54
CA ALA A 29 10.28 -23.06 10.03
C ALA A 29 10.17 -22.90 11.56
N GLU A 30 11.26 -23.18 12.28
CA GLU A 30 11.26 -23.18 13.75
C GLU A 30 11.08 -21.78 14.32
N LYS A 31 11.89 -20.81 13.87
CA LYS A 31 11.89 -19.43 14.33
C LYS A 31 11.47 -18.49 13.20
N VAL A 32 10.20 -18.07 13.20
CA VAL A 32 9.71 -17.05 12.26
C VAL A 32 9.57 -15.72 12.98
N LEU A 33 10.16 -14.67 12.41
CA LEU A 33 10.19 -13.32 12.96
C LEU A 33 9.66 -12.33 11.94
N ILE A 34 8.63 -11.56 12.31
CA ILE A 34 8.17 -10.39 11.55
C ILE A 34 8.73 -9.12 12.19
N ILE A 35 9.24 -8.22 11.35
CA ILE A 35 9.75 -6.91 11.74
C ILE A 35 8.82 -5.86 11.13
N GLU A 36 8.20 -5.04 11.97
CA GLU A 36 7.20 -4.04 11.59
C GLU A 36 7.58 -2.66 12.14
N ARG A 37 7.56 -1.67 11.27
CA ARG A 37 7.85 -0.28 11.65
C ARG A 37 6.73 0.40 12.42
N ASP A 38 5.49 -0.05 12.24
CA ASP A 38 4.33 0.48 12.97
C ASP A 38 4.18 -0.24 14.33
N ARG A 39 3.34 0.30 15.19
CA ARG A 39 3.06 -0.24 16.53
C ARG A 39 2.18 -1.49 16.54
N CYS A 40 1.58 -1.85 15.42
CA CYS A 40 0.67 -2.98 15.27
C CYS A 40 0.80 -3.63 13.90
N SER A 41 0.33 -4.86 13.79
CA SER A 41 0.23 -5.61 12.54
C SER A 41 -0.96 -5.15 11.68
N GLY A 42 -1.04 -5.64 10.44
CA GLY A 42 -2.14 -5.40 9.51
C GLY A 42 -1.78 -4.41 8.39
N GLY A 43 -0.75 -3.58 8.60
CA GLY A 43 -0.31 -2.61 7.60
C GLY A 43 -1.45 -1.71 7.13
N ILE A 44 -1.60 -1.54 5.81
CA ILE A 44 -2.64 -0.70 5.21
C ILE A 44 -4.06 -1.13 5.55
N LEU A 45 -4.30 -2.40 5.85
CA LEU A 45 -5.64 -2.91 6.18
C LEU A 45 -6.23 -2.25 7.43
N GLN A 46 -5.40 -1.80 8.39
CA GLN A 46 -5.88 -1.15 9.60
C GLN A 46 -6.69 0.11 9.34
N GLN A 47 -6.40 0.83 8.27
CA GLN A 47 -7.14 2.03 7.89
C GLN A 47 -8.30 1.76 6.91
N CYS A 48 -8.38 0.56 6.34
CA CYS A 48 -9.41 0.15 5.38
C CYS A 48 -10.67 -0.34 6.11
N ILE A 49 -11.40 0.57 6.78
CA ILE A 49 -12.58 0.23 7.60
C ILE A 49 -13.84 -0.09 6.77
N HIS A 50 -13.76 -0.04 5.44
CA HIS A 50 -14.82 -0.48 4.54
C HIS A 50 -14.79 -1.99 4.32
N ALA A 51 -15.92 -2.56 3.93
CA ALA A 51 -16.05 -3.97 3.57
C ALA A 51 -15.48 -4.27 2.17
N GLY A 52 -15.34 -5.55 1.83
CA GLY A 52 -14.90 -6.04 0.52
C GLY A 52 -13.65 -6.90 0.54
N PHE A 53 -13.14 -7.25 1.72
CA PHE A 53 -11.99 -8.14 1.90
C PHE A 53 -12.46 -9.57 2.21
N GLY A 54 -11.74 -10.57 1.70
CA GLY A 54 -11.96 -11.97 2.05
C GLY A 54 -13.04 -12.72 1.27
N LEU A 55 -13.72 -12.06 0.34
CA LEU A 55 -14.80 -12.66 -0.44
C LEU A 55 -14.39 -13.94 -1.17
N SER A 56 -13.22 -13.94 -1.80
CA SER A 56 -12.75 -15.09 -2.59
C SER A 56 -11.87 -16.05 -1.78
N TYR A 57 -11.35 -15.63 -0.63
CA TYR A 57 -10.49 -16.47 0.22
C TYR A 57 -11.27 -17.11 1.37
N TYR A 58 -12.11 -16.34 2.07
CA TYR A 58 -12.92 -16.83 3.19
C TYR A 58 -14.37 -17.13 2.82
N GLY A 59 -14.86 -16.66 1.67
CA GLY A 59 -16.30 -16.70 1.33
C GLY A 59 -17.15 -15.73 2.16
N GLU A 60 -16.52 -14.78 2.84
CA GLU A 60 -17.12 -13.78 3.72
C GLU A 60 -16.67 -12.40 3.35
N GLU A 61 -17.54 -11.40 3.53
CA GLU A 61 -17.18 -10.01 3.33
C GLU A 61 -16.74 -9.40 4.67
N LEU A 62 -15.44 -9.06 4.74
CA LEU A 62 -14.80 -8.52 5.93
C LEU A 62 -14.37 -7.07 5.68
N THR A 63 -14.16 -6.32 6.77
CA THR A 63 -13.37 -5.09 6.75
C THR A 63 -11.87 -5.40 6.74
N GLY A 64 -11.05 -4.40 6.39
CA GLY A 64 -9.59 -4.57 6.42
C GLY A 64 -9.05 -4.97 7.78
N PRO A 65 -9.43 -4.31 8.89
CA PRO A 65 -9.01 -4.71 10.24
C PRO A 65 -9.40 -6.14 10.62
N GLU A 66 -10.64 -6.57 10.32
CA GLU A 66 -11.09 -7.95 10.57
C GLU A 66 -10.26 -8.99 9.81
N TYR A 67 -9.96 -8.70 8.55
CA TYR A 67 -9.09 -9.55 7.73
C TYR A 67 -7.68 -9.67 8.32
N ALA A 68 -7.09 -8.54 8.70
CA ALA A 68 -5.77 -8.49 9.30
C ALA A 68 -5.73 -9.23 10.65
N GLU A 69 -6.75 -9.05 11.49
CA GLU A 69 -6.86 -9.70 12.79
C GLU A 69 -6.91 -11.21 12.69
N ARG A 70 -7.65 -11.76 11.72
CA ARG A 70 -7.68 -13.22 11.49
C ARG A 70 -6.29 -13.79 11.25
N PHE A 71 -5.48 -13.15 10.41
CA PHE A 71 -4.12 -13.60 10.15
C PHE A 71 -3.15 -13.33 11.31
N PHE A 72 -3.32 -12.22 12.03
CA PHE A 72 -2.54 -11.95 13.22
C PHE A 72 -2.78 -13.01 14.31
N ASN A 73 -4.05 -13.37 14.55
CA ASN A 73 -4.41 -14.41 15.50
C ASN A 73 -3.86 -15.79 15.08
N LYS A 74 -3.94 -16.11 13.77
CA LYS A 74 -3.34 -17.33 13.22
C LYS A 74 -1.83 -17.37 13.40
N ALA A 75 -1.13 -16.26 13.12
CA ALA A 75 0.32 -16.14 13.29
C ALA A 75 0.73 -16.28 14.77
N THR A 76 -0.02 -15.65 15.67
CA THR A 76 0.20 -15.71 17.11
C THR A 76 0.02 -17.15 17.64
N ALA A 77 -1.05 -17.83 17.23
CA ALA A 77 -1.30 -19.23 17.57
C ALA A 77 -0.18 -20.16 17.08
N LYS A 78 0.45 -19.84 15.94
CA LYS A 78 1.62 -20.55 15.40
C LYS A 78 2.95 -20.11 16.01
N LYS A 79 2.94 -19.27 17.05
CA LYS A 79 4.12 -18.77 17.75
C LYS A 79 5.10 -18.03 16.81
N VAL A 80 4.56 -17.21 15.90
CA VAL A 80 5.36 -16.23 15.16
C VAL A 80 5.80 -15.13 16.13
N ASN A 81 7.05 -14.71 16.04
CA ASN A 81 7.58 -13.60 16.84
C ASN A 81 7.41 -12.27 16.08
N PHE A 82 7.21 -11.20 16.83
CA PHE A 82 7.04 -9.85 16.26
C PHE A 82 7.99 -8.86 16.90
N LEU A 83 8.53 -7.96 16.10
CA LEU A 83 9.22 -6.75 16.53
C LEU A 83 8.43 -5.55 15.97
N PHE A 84 7.64 -4.92 16.79
CA PHE A 84 6.93 -3.68 16.46
C PHE A 84 7.76 -2.45 16.79
N ASN A 85 7.45 -1.30 16.18
CA ASN A 85 8.20 -0.04 16.28
C ASN A 85 9.68 -0.22 15.88
N VAL A 86 9.96 -1.13 14.95
CA VAL A 86 11.31 -1.45 14.48
C VAL A 86 11.39 -1.30 12.97
N THR A 87 12.26 -0.40 12.54
CA THR A 87 12.51 -0.15 11.11
C THR A 87 13.76 -0.86 10.67
N VAL A 88 13.69 -1.64 9.60
CA VAL A 88 14.86 -2.18 8.92
C VAL A 88 15.49 -1.06 8.10
N ILE A 89 16.75 -0.77 8.36
CA ILE A 89 17.51 0.31 7.69
C ILE A 89 18.53 -0.22 6.68
N GLU A 90 18.95 -1.46 6.81
CA GLU A 90 19.93 -2.06 5.90
C GLU A 90 19.79 -3.59 5.89
N ILE A 91 20.01 -4.18 4.72
CA ILE A 91 20.26 -5.62 4.55
C ILE A 91 21.75 -5.77 4.27
N ARG A 92 22.47 -6.56 5.06
CA ARG A 92 23.91 -6.79 4.93
C ARG A 92 24.18 -8.29 5.01
N ASP A 93 24.44 -8.91 3.85
CA ASP A 93 24.52 -10.37 3.73
C ASP A 93 23.27 -11.04 4.36
N LYS A 94 23.45 -12.01 5.25
CA LYS A 94 22.34 -12.66 5.97
C LYS A 94 22.02 -11.99 7.32
N LYS A 95 22.11 -10.64 7.36
CA LYS A 95 21.80 -9.85 8.56
C LYS A 95 20.95 -8.65 8.19
N LEU A 96 19.97 -8.34 9.02
CA LEU A 96 19.28 -7.05 9.01
C LEU A 96 19.86 -6.15 10.07
N VAL A 97 20.07 -4.90 9.71
CA VAL A 97 20.33 -3.81 10.66
C VAL A 97 19.01 -3.07 10.85
N CYS A 98 18.53 -3.07 12.06
CA CYS A 98 17.24 -2.48 12.41
C CYS A 98 17.41 -1.38 13.46
N SER A 99 16.56 -0.37 13.41
CA SER A 99 16.45 0.70 14.40
C SER A 99 15.14 0.56 15.16
N GLY A 100 15.20 0.51 16.47
CA GLY A 100 14.06 0.50 17.38
C GLY A 100 14.26 1.48 18.53
N GLU A 101 13.28 1.58 19.44
CA GLU A 101 13.32 2.50 20.58
C GLU A 101 14.53 2.27 21.49
N GLU A 102 14.95 1.02 21.66
CA GLU A 102 16.11 0.63 22.48
C GLU A 102 17.45 0.73 21.72
N GLY A 103 17.47 1.27 20.49
CA GLY A 103 18.66 1.41 19.65
C GLY A 103 18.75 0.37 18.55
N ILE A 104 19.99 0.02 18.16
CA ILE A 104 20.24 -0.87 17.01
C ILE A 104 20.08 -2.34 17.39
N ILE A 105 19.31 -3.05 16.55
CA ILE A 105 19.04 -4.47 16.63
C ILE A 105 19.60 -5.15 15.38
N TYR A 106 20.34 -6.25 15.56
CA TYR A 106 20.80 -7.10 14.48
C TYR A 106 19.98 -8.38 14.43
N VAL A 107 19.44 -8.72 13.25
CA VAL A 107 18.70 -9.96 13.03
C VAL A 107 19.45 -10.82 12.03
N GLU A 108 19.96 -11.99 12.47
CA GLU A 108 20.52 -12.99 11.57
C GLU A 108 19.43 -13.94 11.10
N PHE A 109 19.44 -14.34 9.83
CA PHE A 109 18.36 -15.13 9.26
C PHE A 109 18.84 -16.21 8.29
N GLY A 110 18.05 -17.30 8.16
CA GLY A 110 18.24 -18.33 7.15
C GLY A 110 17.67 -17.92 5.80
N ALA A 111 16.42 -17.43 5.78
CA ALA A 111 15.77 -16.83 4.63
C ALA A 111 15.09 -15.50 5.02
N LEU A 112 14.97 -14.59 4.05
CA LEU A 112 14.32 -13.28 4.21
C LEU A 112 13.16 -13.16 3.25
N ILE A 113 12.02 -12.67 3.72
CA ILE A 113 10.87 -12.34 2.89
C ILE A 113 10.65 -10.82 2.92
N LEU A 114 10.65 -10.21 1.73
CA LEU A 114 10.29 -8.81 1.52
C LEU A 114 8.77 -8.72 1.37
N ALA A 115 8.10 -8.05 2.32
CA ALA A 115 6.64 -7.86 2.35
C ALA A 115 6.27 -6.42 2.71
N MET A 116 7.07 -5.45 2.24
CA MET A 116 7.00 -4.04 2.61
C MET A 116 5.85 -3.27 1.94
N GLY A 117 5.13 -3.91 1.02
CA GLY A 117 3.99 -3.31 0.33
C GLY A 117 4.37 -2.27 -0.71
N CYS A 118 3.55 -1.24 -0.81
CA CYS A 118 3.72 -0.14 -1.77
C CYS A 118 3.39 1.20 -1.12
N ARG A 119 3.77 2.28 -1.80
CA ARG A 119 3.38 3.66 -1.47
C ARG A 119 2.61 4.29 -2.63
N GLU A 120 1.83 5.31 -2.33
CA GLU A 120 1.08 6.05 -3.34
C GLU A 120 1.98 7.02 -4.12
N LYS A 121 1.63 7.26 -5.38
CA LYS A 121 2.21 8.37 -6.15
C LYS A 121 1.77 9.69 -5.53
N THR A 122 2.75 10.50 -5.18
CA THR A 122 2.54 11.85 -4.64
C THR A 122 2.38 12.87 -5.77
N ARG A 123 2.00 14.09 -5.43
CA ARG A 123 2.04 15.23 -6.35
C ARG A 123 3.39 15.36 -7.08
N GLY A 124 4.49 15.13 -6.36
CA GLY A 124 5.84 15.18 -6.93
C GLY A 124 6.09 14.13 -8.00
N ASN A 125 5.60 12.91 -7.80
CA ASN A 125 5.70 11.85 -8.80
C ASN A 125 4.86 12.13 -10.06
N LEU A 126 3.75 12.87 -9.90
CA LEU A 126 2.86 13.27 -11.02
C LEU A 126 3.29 14.58 -11.68
N VAL A 127 4.28 15.26 -11.12
CA VAL A 127 4.80 16.55 -11.61
C VAL A 127 3.71 17.60 -11.80
N ILE A 128 2.69 17.64 -10.92
CA ILE A 128 1.59 18.62 -11.02
C ILE A 128 2.10 20.01 -10.66
N PRO A 129 2.01 21.00 -11.59
CA PRO A 129 2.45 22.36 -11.38
C PRO A 129 1.66 23.13 -10.30
N GLY A 130 2.04 24.39 -10.07
CA GLY A 130 1.38 25.32 -9.17
C GLY A 130 2.12 25.51 -7.84
N THR A 131 1.47 26.16 -6.88
CA THR A 131 2.01 26.45 -5.54
C THR A 131 2.02 25.19 -4.67
N ARG A 132 2.64 25.26 -3.50
CA ARG A 132 2.75 24.10 -2.58
C ARG A 132 2.09 24.37 -1.23
N PRO A 133 0.79 24.62 -1.19
CA PRO A 133 0.05 24.89 0.04
C PRO A 133 -0.21 23.60 0.83
N ALA A 134 -0.66 23.74 2.07
CA ALA A 134 -1.27 22.63 2.82
C ALA A 134 -2.59 22.17 2.14
N GLY A 135 -3.10 21.00 2.50
CA GLY A 135 -4.37 20.46 1.97
C GLY A 135 -4.20 19.52 0.76
N ILE A 136 -2.96 19.13 0.43
CA ILE A 136 -2.69 18.13 -0.63
C ILE A 136 -2.28 16.83 0.04
N PHE A 137 -3.08 15.78 -0.13
CA PHE A 137 -2.84 14.47 0.46
C PHE A 137 -2.92 13.38 -0.62
N THR A 138 -2.20 12.29 -0.42
CA THR A 138 -2.56 11.05 -1.11
C THR A 138 -3.81 10.45 -0.45
N ALA A 139 -4.61 9.68 -1.17
CA ALA A 139 -5.86 9.14 -0.66
C ALA A 139 -5.65 8.22 0.55
N GLY A 140 -4.60 7.40 0.56
CA GLY A 140 -4.27 6.54 1.70
C GLY A 140 -3.74 7.32 2.90
N THR A 141 -3.00 8.41 2.70
CA THR A 141 -2.64 9.31 3.81
C THR A 141 -3.90 9.96 4.42
N ALA A 142 -4.81 10.45 3.58
CA ALA A 142 -6.09 10.98 4.02
C ALA A 142 -6.91 9.93 4.79
N GLN A 143 -6.94 8.70 4.28
CA GLN A 143 -7.61 7.58 4.92
C GLN A 143 -7.07 7.31 6.33
N ARG A 144 -5.74 7.33 6.51
CA ARG A 144 -5.10 7.16 7.83
C ARG A 144 -5.46 8.31 8.77
N LEU A 145 -5.36 9.55 8.30
CA LEU A 145 -5.69 10.73 9.11
C LEU A 145 -7.13 10.70 9.61
N VAL A 146 -8.08 10.34 8.74
CA VAL A 146 -9.50 10.30 9.09
C VAL A 146 -9.83 9.05 9.90
N ASN A 147 -9.49 7.85 9.42
CA ASN A 147 -9.98 6.60 9.99
C ASN A 147 -9.21 6.15 11.24
N ILE A 148 -7.93 6.48 11.36
CA ILE A 148 -7.10 6.09 12.51
C ILE A 148 -6.91 7.24 13.48
N ASN A 149 -6.69 8.47 12.97
CA ASN A 149 -6.38 9.61 13.83
C ASN A 149 -7.60 10.47 14.17
N GLY A 150 -8.77 10.25 13.52
CA GLY A 150 -10.00 11.01 13.76
C GLY A 150 -9.88 12.49 13.36
N LEU A 151 -9.03 12.81 12.41
CA LEU A 151 -8.77 14.19 11.99
C LEU A 151 -9.66 14.58 10.80
N HIS A 152 -10.22 15.78 10.87
CA HIS A 152 -10.88 16.40 9.74
C HIS A 152 -9.84 17.09 8.85
N ILE A 153 -9.80 16.76 7.55
CA ILE A 153 -8.73 17.17 6.65
C ILE A 153 -9.11 18.30 5.69
N GLY A 154 -10.39 18.62 5.57
CA GLY A 154 -10.90 19.72 4.74
C GLY A 154 -12.39 19.64 4.49
N ASN A 155 -12.97 20.73 3.96
CA ASN A 155 -14.41 20.87 3.77
C ASN A 155 -14.84 20.78 2.31
N GLU A 156 -14.01 21.24 1.37
CA GLU A 156 -14.30 21.24 -0.07
C GLU A 156 -13.19 20.49 -0.80
N ILE A 157 -13.51 19.28 -1.28
CA ILE A 157 -12.51 18.30 -1.70
C ILE A 157 -12.64 18.01 -3.19
N VAL A 158 -11.49 18.00 -3.88
CA VAL A 158 -11.35 17.44 -5.23
C VAL A 158 -10.49 16.18 -5.16
N ILE A 159 -10.91 15.14 -5.87
CA ILE A 159 -10.18 13.85 -5.92
C ILE A 159 -9.58 13.67 -7.31
N LEU A 160 -8.28 13.42 -7.38
CA LEU A 160 -7.56 13.09 -8.61
C LEU A 160 -7.34 11.57 -8.68
N GLY A 161 -8.00 10.93 -9.62
CA GLY A 161 -8.03 9.50 -9.87
C GLY A 161 -9.36 8.85 -9.46
N SER A 162 -9.81 7.88 -10.26
CA SER A 162 -11.01 7.07 -10.03
C SER A 162 -10.69 5.63 -9.62
N GLY A 163 -9.51 5.41 -9.04
CA GLY A 163 -9.17 4.15 -8.39
C GLY A 163 -10.03 3.91 -7.15
N ASP A 164 -10.11 2.65 -6.68
CA ASP A 164 -11.01 2.28 -5.59
C ASP A 164 -10.78 3.11 -4.32
N ILE A 165 -9.53 3.35 -3.92
CA ILE A 165 -9.22 4.18 -2.73
C ILE A 165 -9.75 5.60 -2.89
N GLY A 166 -9.62 6.22 -4.08
CA GLY A 166 -10.13 7.56 -4.34
C GLY A 166 -11.65 7.63 -4.19
N MET A 167 -12.38 6.67 -4.76
CA MET A 167 -13.84 6.60 -4.65
C MET A 167 -14.31 6.30 -3.22
N ILE A 168 -13.66 5.36 -2.54
CA ILE A 168 -13.94 5.04 -1.13
C ILE A 168 -13.73 6.26 -0.24
N MET A 169 -12.68 7.03 -0.50
CA MET A 169 -12.44 8.27 0.23
C MET A 169 -13.42 9.38 -0.13
N ALA A 170 -13.93 9.43 -1.37
CA ALA A 170 -15.01 10.35 -1.73
C ALA A 170 -16.24 10.12 -0.84
N ARG A 171 -16.70 8.88 -0.75
CA ARG A 171 -17.79 8.48 0.15
C ARG A 171 -17.46 8.79 1.62
N ARG A 172 -16.25 8.40 2.07
CA ARG A 172 -15.85 8.61 3.47
C ARG A 172 -15.88 10.08 3.86
N MET A 173 -15.30 10.95 3.03
CA MET A 173 -15.27 12.39 3.30
C MET A 173 -16.67 13.00 3.29
N SER A 174 -17.56 12.56 2.41
CA SER A 174 -18.96 13.00 2.40
C SER A 174 -19.69 12.60 3.69
N LEU A 175 -19.43 11.40 4.21
CA LEU A 175 -19.99 10.93 5.50
C LEU A 175 -19.42 11.71 6.71
N GLU A 176 -18.22 12.26 6.61
CA GLU A 176 -17.62 13.16 7.60
C GLU A 176 -18.08 14.62 7.45
N GLY A 177 -19.01 14.89 6.53
CA GLY A 177 -19.61 16.21 6.35
C GLY A 177 -18.86 17.12 5.37
N ALA A 178 -17.80 16.65 4.71
CA ALA A 178 -17.14 17.43 3.68
C ALA A 178 -17.93 17.37 2.35
N LYS A 179 -17.83 18.42 1.54
CA LYS A 179 -18.36 18.47 0.19
C LYS A 179 -17.33 18.00 -0.81
N VAL A 180 -17.49 16.82 -1.35
CA VAL A 180 -16.66 16.34 -2.46
C VAL A 180 -17.20 16.94 -3.75
N LYS A 181 -16.42 17.80 -4.42
CA LYS A 181 -16.82 18.54 -5.64
C LYS A 181 -16.88 17.64 -6.86
N CYS A 182 -15.87 16.80 -7.04
CA CYS A 182 -15.77 15.83 -8.14
C CYS A 182 -14.60 14.86 -7.93
N ALA A 183 -14.65 13.76 -8.70
CA ALA A 183 -13.50 12.90 -8.99
C ALA A 183 -13.05 13.15 -10.44
N ILE A 184 -11.74 13.26 -10.67
CA ILE A 184 -11.13 13.58 -11.96
C ILE A 184 -10.30 12.38 -12.40
N GLU A 185 -10.57 11.85 -13.58
CA GLU A 185 -9.89 10.68 -14.12
C GLU A 185 -9.30 11.00 -15.50
N ILE A 186 -8.01 10.77 -15.65
CA ILE A 186 -7.31 11.00 -16.92
C ILE A 186 -7.71 10.00 -18.00
N GLN A 187 -8.09 8.79 -17.61
CA GLN A 187 -8.55 7.76 -18.54
C GLN A 187 -9.96 8.06 -19.08
N PRO A 188 -10.30 7.60 -20.30
CA PRO A 188 -11.65 7.70 -20.84
C PRO A 188 -12.66 6.75 -20.18
N LYS A 189 -12.22 5.97 -19.20
CA LYS A 189 -12.99 4.98 -18.46
C LYS A 189 -12.61 4.95 -16.99
N LEU A 190 -13.52 4.42 -16.19
CA LEU A 190 -13.28 4.17 -14.77
C LEU A 190 -12.04 3.28 -14.55
N SER A 191 -11.21 3.63 -13.57
CA SER A 191 -10.02 2.85 -13.20
C SER A 191 -10.30 1.81 -12.11
N GLY A 192 -11.23 2.09 -11.19
CA GLY A 192 -11.62 1.16 -10.12
C GLY A 192 -12.85 0.30 -10.47
N LEU A 193 -13.41 -0.36 -9.46
CA LEU A 193 -14.55 -1.25 -9.60
C LEU A 193 -15.86 -0.47 -9.79
N MET A 194 -16.74 -0.95 -10.68
CA MET A 194 -18.03 -0.31 -10.96
C MET A 194 -18.91 -0.23 -9.69
N ARG A 195 -18.88 -1.24 -8.81
CA ARG A 195 -19.62 -1.18 -7.54
C ARG A 195 -19.21 0.01 -6.68
N ASN A 196 -17.91 0.34 -6.65
CA ASN A 196 -17.41 1.48 -5.88
C ASN A 196 -17.82 2.81 -6.53
N LYS A 197 -17.89 2.87 -7.86
CA LYS A 197 -18.47 4.05 -8.53
C LYS A 197 -19.91 4.31 -8.07
N VAL A 198 -20.75 3.27 -8.10
CA VAL A 198 -22.16 3.41 -7.66
C VAL A 198 -22.24 3.82 -6.20
N GLN A 199 -21.63 3.02 -5.30
CA GLN A 199 -21.76 3.21 -3.85
C GLN A 199 -21.01 4.41 -3.28
N CYS A 200 -20.01 4.93 -3.99
CA CYS A 200 -19.13 5.98 -3.47
C CYS A 200 -19.23 7.30 -4.21
N LEU A 201 -19.68 7.30 -5.46
CA LEU A 201 -19.86 8.52 -6.25
C LEU A 201 -21.33 8.76 -6.56
N ASP A 202 -22.01 7.79 -7.21
CA ASP A 202 -23.39 8.01 -7.69
C ASP A 202 -24.38 8.18 -6.52
N ASP A 203 -24.29 7.37 -5.47
CA ASP A 203 -25.15 7.47 -4.26
C ASP A 203 -24.94 8.79 -3.47
N PHE A 204 -23.87 9.52 -3.76
CA PHE A 204 -23.52 10.81 -3.12
C PHE A 204 -23.56 11.99 -4.10
N ASP A 205 -24.09 11.80 -5.30
CA ASP A 205 -24.16 12.83 -6.36
C ASP A 205 -22.79 13.47 -6.67
N ILE A 206 -21.70 12.70 -6.59
CA ILE A 206 -20.35 13.17 -6.86
C ILE A 206 -20.01 12.97 -8.34
N PRO A 207 -19.79 14.06 -9.12
CA PRO A 207 -19.47 13.95 -10.54
C PRO A 207 -18.13 13.24 -10.78
N LEU A 208 -18.09 12.32 -11.75
CA LEU A 208 -16.87 11.73 -12.29
C LEU A 208 -16.53 12.36 -13.64
N MET A 209 -15.41 13.08 -13.69
CA MET A 209 -14.92 13.77 -14.88
C MET A 209 -13.86 12.91 -15.58
N LEU A 210 -14.28 12.08 -16.54
CA LEU A 210 -13.38 11.25 -17.36
C LEU A 210 -12.65 12.07 -18.42
N SER A 211 -11.49 11.59 -18.87
CA SER A 211 -10.60 12.27 -19.83
C SER A 211 -10.27 13.71 -19.41
N ASN A 212 -10.05 13.91 -18.11
CA ASN A 212 -9.63 15.18 -17.53
C ASN A 212 -8.45 14.97 -16.57
N THR A 213 -7.64 16.01 -16.41
CA THR A 213 -6.53 15.99 -15.44
C THR A 213 -6.39 17.32 -14.72
N VAL A 214 -5.74 17.28 -13.54
CA VAL A 214 -5.35 18.48 -12.81
C VAL A 214 -4.05 19.02 -13.41
N ILE A 215 -4.08 20.22 -13.93
CA ILE A 215 -2.95 20.89 -14.57
C ILE A 215 -2.23 21.87 -13.63
N SER A 216 -2.89 22.32 -12.56
CA SER A 216 -2.28 23.17 -11.54
C SER A 216 -3.03 23.10 -10.21
N ILE A 217 -2.31 23.20 -9.11
CA ILE A 217 -2.87 23.38 -7.77
C ILE A 217 -2.45 24.74 -7.25
N ASN A 218 -3.44 25.55 -6.82
CA ASN A 218 -3.25 26.94 -6.45
C ASN A 218 -3.65 27.17 -4.99
N GLY A 219 -3.00 28.13 -4.35
CA GLY A 219 -3.24 28.55 -2.97
C GLY A 219 -1.96 29.07 -2.33
N LYS A 220 -2.08 29.75 -1.22
CA LYS A 220 -0.95 30.28 -0.46
C LYS A 220 -0.64 29.40 0.75
N ASP A 221 -1.42 29.51 1.79
CA ASP A 221 -1.23 28.75 3.03
C ASP A 221 -1.90 27.37 2.95
N ARG A 222 -3.05 27.34 2.28
CA ARG A 222 -3.82 26.13 1.98
C ARG A 222 -4.25 26.15 0.52
N VAL A 223 -4.67 25.00 -0.02
CA VAL A 223 -5.30 24.90 -1.35
C VAL A 223 -6.51 25.82 -1.40
N GLU A 224 -6.65 26.60 -2.46
CA GLU A 224 -7.77 27.50 -2.75
C GLU A 224 -8.50 27.05 -4.02
N SER A 225 -7.78 26.40 -4.95
CA SER A 225 -8.38 25.87 -6.17
C SER A 225 -7.47 24.88 -6.89
N VAL A 226 -8.05 24.12 -7.81
CA VAL A 226 -7.34 23.39 -8.85
C VAL A 226 -7.75 23.88 -10.22
N SER A 227 -6.80 23.96 -11.15
CA SER A 227 -7.09 24.10 -12.56
C SER A 227 -7.10 22.72 -13.21
N ILE A 228 -8.13 22.41 -13.98
CA ILE A 228 -8.29 21.16 -14.71
C ILE A 228 -8.43 21.43 -16.20
N ALA A 229 -8.09 20.42 -17.00
CA ALA A 229 -8.34 20.46 -18.44
C ALA A 229 -8.69 19.06 -18.97
N PRO A 230 -9.51 18.98 -20.03
CA PRO A 230 -9.69 17.74 -20.75
C PRO A 230 -8.39 17.33 -21.43
N VAL A 231 -8.16 16.01 -21.55
CA VAL A 231 -6.99 15.46 -22.23
C VAL A 231 -7.37 14.82 -23.56
N ASP A 232 -6.42 14.82 -24.48
CA ASP A 232 -6.53 14.10 -25.75
C ASP A 232 -6.20 12.61 -25.61
N LYS A 233 -6.15 11.87 -26.75
CA LYS A 233 -5.81 10.45 -26.81
C LYS A 233 -4.36 10.12 -26.36
N ASN A 234 -3.49 11.12 -26.31
CA ASN A 234 -2.10 11.02 -25.85
C ASN A 234 -1.95 11.46 -24.39
N TYR A 235 -3.07 11.77 -23.73
CA TYR A 235 -3.13 12.33 -22.36
C TYR A 235 -2.55 13.74 -22.22
N GLU A 236 -2.43 14.49 -23.34
CA GLU A 236 -1.99 15.89 -23.33
C GLU A 236 -3.18 16.80 -23.01
N PRO A 237 -3.05 17.73 -22.05
CA PRO A 237 -4.14 18.59 -21.64
C PRO A 237 -4.40 19.72 -22.66
N ASP A 238 -5.67 19.95 -22.99
CA ASP A 238 -6.11 21.09 -23.82
C ASP A 238 -6.13 22.37 -22.96
N MET A 239 -5.08 23.14 -23.03
CA MET A 239 -4.88 24.37 -22.25
C MET A 239 -5.89 25.48 -22.61
N ASN A 240 -6.64 25.38 -23.73
CA ASN A 240 -7.68 26.34 -24.10
C ASN A 240 -9.03 26.04 -23.44
N LYS A 241 -9.19 24.86 -22.84
CA LYS A 241 -10.41 24.41 -22.17
C LYS A 241 -10.25 24.25 -20.65
N GLN A 242 -9.39 25.09 -20.08
CA GLN A 242 -9.17 25.06 -18.63
C GLN A 242 -10.44 25.46 -17.86
N GLN A 243 -10.64 24.80 -16.73
CA GLN A 243 -11.65 25.13 -15.74
C GLN A 243 -11.01 25.23 -14.36
N ILE A 244 -11.49 26.16 -13.55
CA ILE A 244 -11.06 26.30 -12.16
C ILE A 244 -12.14 25.73 -11.26
N ILE A 245 -11.72 24.87 -10.31
CA ILE A 245 -12.59 24.33 -9.27
C ILE A 245 -12.06 24.82 -7.93
N GLU A 246 -12.85 25.61 -7.22
CA GLU A 246 -12.56 26.05 -5.86
C GLU A 246 -12.64 24.84 -4.91
N CYS A 247 -11.61 24.66 -4.10
CA CYS A 247 -11.51 23.61 -3.09
C CYS A 247 -10.44 23.95 -2.06
N ASP A 248 -10.55 23.39 -0.87
CA ASP A 248 -9.55 23.54 0.19
C ASP A 248 -8.66 22.31 0.36
N THR A 249 -8.98 21.23 -0.35
CA THR A 249 -8.29 19.94 -0.23
C THR A 249 -8.27 19.17 -1.55
N VAL A 250 -7.10 18.58 -1.85
CA VAL A 250 -6.92 17.67 -3.00
C VAL A 250 -6.49 16.31 -2.49
N LEU A 251 -7.23 15.26 -2.85
CA LEU A 251 -6.85 13.88 -2.63
C LEU A 251 -6.30 13.27 -3.91
N ILE A 252 -5.10 12.73 -3.86
CA ILE A 252 -4.44 12.10 -5.00
C ILE A 252 -4.55 10.58 -4.87
N SER A 253 -5.24 9.95 -5.84
CA SER A 253 -5.40 8.50 -5.97
C SER A 253 -4.98 8.04 -7.37
N ALA A 254 -3.75 8.36 -7.77
CA ALA A 254 -3.26 8.22 -9.14
C ALA A 254 -2.17 7.15 -9.30
N GLY A 255 -2.33 6.03 -8.59
CA GLY A 255 -1.49 4.86 -8.69
C GLY A 255 -0.51 4.66 -7.54
N LEU A 256 0.09 3.47 -7.53
CA LEU A 256 0.94 2.96 -6.47
C LEU A 256 2.35 2.67 -7.00
N ILE A 257 3.33 2.65 -6.11
CA ILE A 257 4.73 2.32 -6.39
C ILE A 257 5.17 1.26 -5.38
N PRO A 258 5.61 0.07 -5.81
CA PRO A 258 6.19 -0.94 -4.93
C PRO A 258 7.34 -0.37 -4.07
N GLU A 259 7.37 -0.71 -2.78
CA GLU A 259 8.33 -0.15 -1.82
C GLU A 259 9.63 -0.93 -1.84
N ASN A 260 10.59 -0.50 -2.67
CA ASN A 260 11.81 -1.23 -2.98
C ASN A 260 13.11 -0.47 -2.69
N GLU A 261 13.12 0.46 -1.74
CA GLU A 261 14.35 1.19 -1.40
C GLU A 261 15.41 0.27 -0.78
N LEU A 262 15.02 -0.59 0.17
CA LEU A 262 15.92 -1.61 0.74
C LEU A 262 16.39 -2.61 -0.31
N THR A 263 15.48 -3.04 -1.19
CA THR A 263 15.76 -3.97 -2.29
C THR A 263 16.82 -3.42 -3.24
N LYS A 264 16.67 -2.15 -3.64
CA LYS A 264 17.64 -1.43 -4.48
C LYS A 264 18.97 -1.24 -3.80
N ALA A 265 18.94 -0.83 -2.53
CA ALA A 265 20.17 -0.58 -1.75
C ALA A 265 21.01 -1.85 -1.57
N PHE A 266 20.36 -3.02 -1.51
CA PHE A 266 21.03 -4.32 -1.48
C PHE A 266 21.51 -4.79 -2.86
N GLY A 267 21.08 -4.15 -3.94
CA GLY A 267 21.51 -4.45 -5.32
C GLY A 267 20.64 -5.46 -6.06
N ILE A 268 19.45 -5.81 -5.53
CA ILE A 268 18.50 -6.73 -6.20
C ILE A 268 17.89 -6.05 -7.44
N VAL A 269 17.85 -6.80 -8.53
CA VAL A 269 17.30 -6.34 -9.82
C VAL A 269 15.79 -6.15 -9.72
N LEU A 270 15.30 -4.99 -10.15
CA LEU A 270 13.88 -4.68 -10.22
C LEU A 270 13.35 -4.81 -11.66
N SER A 271 12.15 -5.33 -11.78
CA SER A 271 11.42 -5.38 -13.05
C SER A 271 11.01 -3.96 -13.48
N PRO A 272 11.34 -3.52 -14.71
CA PRO A 272 10.88 -2.23 -15.22
C PRO A 272 9.36 -2.17 -15.43
N LEU A 273 8.69 -3.33 -15.51
CA LEU A 273 7.24 -3.43 -15.73
C LEU A 273 6.46 -3.24 -14.42
N THR A 274 6.90 -3.90 -13.34
CA THR A 274 6.18 -3.88 -12.06
C THR A 274 6.79 -2.93 -11.04
N GLY A 275 8.09 -2.62 -11.17
CA GLY A 275 8.85 -1.88 -10.15
C GLY A 275 9.22 -2.72 -8.92
N GLY A 276 8.82 -3.99 -8.88
CA GLY A 276 9.18 -4.94 -7.84
C GLY A 276 10.40 -5.79 -8.21
N PRO A 277 10.96 -6.57 -7.27
CA PRO A 277 12.09 -7.45 -7.54
C PRO A 277 11.73 -8.50 -8.59
N VAL A 278 12.70 -8.87 -9.42
CA VAL A 278 12.56 -10.02 -10.31
C VAL A 278 12.64 -11.29 -9.49
N VAL A 279 11.65 -12.17 -9.62
CA VAL A 279 11.60 -13.45 -8.91
C VAL A 279 11.35 -14.62 -9.86
N ASN A 280 11.76 -15.82 -9.45
CA ASN A 280 11.44 -17.08 -10.13
C ASN A 280 10.06 -17.64 -9.67
N GLU A 281 9.71 -18.84 -10.11
CA GLU A 281 8.46 -19.54 -9.75
C GLU A 281 8.30 -19.83 -8.25
N PHE A 282 9.39 -19.75 -7.48
CA PHE A 282 9.41 -19.92 -6.02
C PHE A 282 9.33 -18.58 -5.25
N TYR A 283 9.04 -17.46 -5.94
CA TYR A 283 9.08 -16.10 -5.40
C TYR A 283 10.47 -15.69 -4.86
N GLN A 284 11.51 -16.35 -5.30
CA GLN A 284 12.91 -16.14 -4.92
C GLN A 284 13.57 -15.17 -5.90
N THR A 285 14.32 -14.19 -5.38
CA THR A 285 15.13 -13.26 -6.17
C THR A 285 16.41 -13.94 -6.68
N GLU A 286 17.24 -13.21 -7.44
CA GLU A 286 18.59 -13.69 -7.80
C GLU A 286 19.50 -13.93 -6.58
N VAL A 287 19.15 -13.35 -5.42
CA VAL A 287 19.81 -13.63 -4.15
C VAL A 287 19.10 -14.80 -3.47
N PRO A 288 19.70 -16.01 -3.42
CA PRO A 288 18.97 -17.24 -3.12
C PRO A 288 18.24 -17.31 -1.78
N TYR A 289 18.63 -16.49 -0.81
CA TYR A 289 18.00 -16.44 0.51
C TYR A 289 16.98 -15.30 0.67
N ILE A 290 16.65 -14.56 -0.43
CA ILE A 290 15.70 -13.45 -0.41
C ILE A 290 14.51 -13.76 -1.31
N PHE A 291 13.32 -13.68 -0.74
CA PHE A 291 12.02 -13.89 -1.34
C PHE A 291 11.19 -12.59 -1.28
N ALA A 292 10.17 -12.46 -2.12
CA ALA A 292 9.29 -11.31 -2.10
C ALA A 292 7.84 -11.72 -2.37
N CYS A 293 6.87 -11.04 -1.72
CA CYS A 293 5.44 -11.26 -1.95
C CYS A 293 4.62 -10.00 -1.63
N GLY A 294 3.44 -9.92 -2.25
CA GLY A 294 2.51 -8.81 -2.10
C GLY A 294 2.95 -7.57 -2.89
N ASN A 295 2.45 -6.41 -2.50
CA ASN A 295 2.60 -5.18 -3.27
C ASN A 295 4.04 -4.65 -3.40
N VAL A 296 5.00 -5.20 -2.70
CA VAL A 296 6.43 -4.95 -2.94
C VAL A 296 6.90 -5.60 -4.24
N LEU A 297 6.29 -6.73 -4.63
CA LEU A 297 6.60 -7.49 -5.84
C LEU A 297 5.86 -6.90 -7.07
N HIS A 298 4.56 -6.73 -6.93
CA HIS A 298 3.70 -6.05 -7.90
C HIS A 298 2.41 -5.58 -7.24
N VAL A 299 1.85 -4.49 -7.74
CA VAL A 299 0.59 -3.96 -7.19
C VAL A 299 -0.57 -4.86 -7.59
N THR A 300 -1.24 -5.42 -6.59
CA THR A 300 -2.39 -6.34 -6.75
C THR A 300 -3.68 -5.65 -6.31
N GLY A 301 -4.77 -5.85 -7.07
CA GLY A 301 -6.06 -5.22 -6.79
C GLY A 301 -6.83 -5.84 -5.62
N LEU A 302 -6.60 -7.12 -5.31
CA LEU A 302 -7.33 -7.86 -4.28
C LEU A 302 -6.37 -8.45 -3.24
N VAL A 303 -6.69 -8.26 -1.95
CA VAL A 303 -5.91 -8.85 -0.86
C VAL A 303 -5.94 -10.38 -0.87
N ASP A 304 -7.01 -10.96 -1.37
CA ASP A 304 -7.16 -12.42 -1.48
C ASP A 304 -6.11 -13.04 -2.42
N ASP A 305 -5.72 -12.34 -3.48
CA ASP A 305 -4.65 -12.78 -4.38
C ASP A 305 -3.28 -12.61 -3.73
N VAL A 306 -3.07 -11.49 -3.00
CA VAL A 306 -1.88 -11.28 -2.16
C VAL A 306 -1.72 -12.44 -1.16
N THR A 307 -2.82 -12.90 -0.57
CA THR A 307 -2.82 -14.02 0.38
C THR A 307 -2.32 -15.29 -0.27
N ARG A 308 -2.91 -15.70 -1.41
CA ARG A 308 -2.49 -16.92 -2.13
C ARG A 308 -1.04 -16.90 -2.58
N GLU A 309 -0.57 -15.74 -3.01
CA GLU A 309 0.83 -15.51 -3.38
C GLU A 309 1.75 -15.67 -2.16
N SER A 310 1.38 -15.02 -1.06
CA SER A 310 2.20 -14.98 0.15
C SER A 310 2.28 -16.34 0.86
N GLU A 311 1.23 -17.18 0.75
CA GLU A 311 1.27 -18.56 1.22
C GLU A 311 2.38 -19.36 0.52
N LYS A 312 2.49 -19.21 -0.80
CA LYS A 312 3.54 -19.90 -1.58
C LYS A 312 4.92 -19.37 -1.22
N ALA A 313 5.11 -18.06 -1.22
CA ALA A 313 6.39 -17.43 -0.89
C ALA A 313 6.89 -17.82 0.51
N GLY A 314 5.99 -17.82 1.50
CA GLY A 314 6.31 -18.23 2.87
C GLY A 314 6.74 -19.69 2.97
N GLY A 315 6.02 -20.59 2.30
CA GLY A 315 6.36 -22.00 2.21
C GLY A 315 7.73 -22.25 1.58
N PHE A 316 8.01 -21.63 0.43
CA PHE A 316 9.28 -21.79 -0.27
C PHE A 316 10.46 -21.20 0.53
N ALA A 317 10.30 -20.06 1.19
CA ALA A 317 11.33 -19.48 2.04
C ALA A 317 11.69 -20.40 3.23
N ALA A 318 10.70 -21.07 3.81
CA ALA A 318 10.93 -22.03 4.89
C ALA A 318 11.68 -23.28 4.39
N LEU A 319 11.28 -23.85 3.24
CA LEU A 319 11.96 -24.99 2.63
C LEU A 319 13.41 -24.64 2.28
N TYR A 320 13.66 -23.43 1.74
CA TYR A 320 15.01 -22.96 1.49
C TYR A 320 15.85 -22.90 2.79
N ALA A 321 15.32 -22.27 3.84
CA ALA A 321 16.03 -22.13 5.12
C ALA A 321 16.35 -23.48 5.76
N ARG A 322 15.55 -24.50 5.50
CA ARG A 322 15.75 -25.90 5.92
C ARG A 322 16.62 -26.73 4.97
N LYS A 323 17.07 -26.13 3.84
CA LYS A 323 17.84 -26.81 2.78
C LYS A 323 17.05 -27.92 2.07
N GLU A 324 15.74 -27.76 1.92
CA GLU A 324 14.81 -28.69 1.30
C GLU A 324 14.20 -28.13 -0.01
N LEU A 325 14.47 -26.88 -0.36
CA LEU A 325 14.13 -26.31 -1.65
C LEU A 325 15.19 -26.76 -2.67
N VAL A 326 14.79 -27.52 -3.67
CA VAL A 326 15.65 -28.10 -4.71
C VAL A 326 15.41 -27.38 -6.05
#